data_1815d86d163d4b79f617fb1251d4c1f7
#
_entry.id   1815d86d163d4b79f617fb1251d4c1f7
#
_cell.length_a   1.000
_cell.length_b   1.000
_cell.length_c   1.000
_cell.angle_alpha   90.00
_cell.angle_beta   90.00
_cell.angle_gamma   90.00
#
_symmetry.space_group_name_H-M   'P 1'
#
loop_
_entity.id
_entity.type
_entity.pdbx_description
1 polymer ?
#
loop_
_entity_poly.entity_id
_entity_poly.type
_entity_poly.pdbx_seq_one_letter_code
_entity_poly.pdbx_strand_id
1 'polypeptide(L)'
;MDNLTRNGLTETINSNLIKWWQPQLVTLIYVTVILVILAIIVYFKVKKVKPDETPKGIVFLAEQYVGLFNKEFNTISEGKIDRVGPYLFTLFTFLAVGNTAGILSLEPAVTSYSVSLTLGLITWIGIYVFGIIYQKLHFFKRYSNPIELVGQFSPLISISFRIFGNIIGGSVIMYIIYWSTTEVWSIIPIVGKVNLLGMIIAPWFHMYFD
;
A
#
# COMPACT_ATOMS: atom_id res chain seq x y z
N MET A 1 30.56 17.82 -25.67
CA MET A 1 29.18 17.95 -25.16
C MET A 1 28.81 16.83 -24.16
N ASP A 2 29.38 15.63 -24.27
CA ASP A 2 29.00 14.47 -23.42
C ASP A 2 29.41 14.51 -21.95
N ASN A 3 30.48 15.20 -21.59
CA ASN A 3 30.97 15.24 -20.21
C ASN A 3 30.13 16.15 -19.29
N LEU A 4 29.53 17.23 -19.84
CA LEU A 4 28.69 18.13 -19.07
C LEU A 4 27.31 17.52 -18.75
N THR A 5 26.76 16.78 -19.69
CA THR A 5 25.48 16.05 -19.47
C THR A 5 25.66 14.88 -18.54
N ARG A 6 26.78 14.17 -18.61
CA ARG A 6 27.09 13.04 -17.73
C ARG A 6 27.32 13.47 -16.28
N ASN A 7 28.03 14.58 -16.07
CA ASN A 7 28.22 15.12 -14.71
C ASN A 7 26.91 15.67 -14.12
N GLY A 8 26.10 16.37 -14.94
CA GLY A 8 24.79 16.83 -14.50
C GLY A 8 23.84 15.71 -14.11
N LEU A 9 23.81 14.61 -14.87
CA LEU A 9 23.00 13.43 -14.55
C LEU A 9 23.50 12.71 -13.27
N THR A 10 24.81 12.55 -13.11
CA THR A 10 25.37 11.93 -11.90
C THR A 10 25.18 12.78 -10.65
N GLU A 11 25.27 14.09 -10.74
CA GLU A 11 24.96 14.99 -9.62
C GLU A 11 23.47 14.98 -9.27
N THR A 12 22.59 14.97 -10.28
CA THR A 12 21.14 14.88 -10.05
C THR A 12 20.75 13.54 -9.44
N ILE A 13 21.33 12.44 -9.92
CA ILE A 13 21.10 11.10 -9.35
C ILE A 13 21.61 11.04 -7.92
N ASN A 14 22.84 11.49 -7.65
CA ASN A 14 23.39 11.51 -6.29
C ASN A 14 22.60 12.41 -5.35
N SER A 15 22.19 13.61 -5.78
CA SER A 15 21.39 14.50 -4.94
C SER A 15 20.02 13.92 -4.61
N ASN A 16 19.42 13.17 -5.51
CA ASN A 16 18.13 12.51 -5.29
C ASN A 16 18.25 11.24 -4.43
N LEU A 17 19.36 10.49 -4.56
CA LEU A 17 19.61 9.31 -3.73
C LEU A 17 19.97 9.67 -2.27
N ILE A 18 20.55 10.85 -2.04
CA ILE A 18 20.99 11.31 -0.70
C ILE A 18 19.88 12.10 0.03
N LYS A 19 18.81 12.50 -0.65
CA LYS A 19 17.68 13.16 0.03
C LYS A 19 16.91 12.17 0.89
N TRP A 20 17.24 12.14 2.19
CA TRP A 20 16.54 11.39 3.23
C TRP A 20 15.05 11.77 3.36
N TRP A 21 14.65 12.94 2.88
CA TRP A 21 13.30 13.47 2.93
C TRP A 21 12.59 13.30 1.58
N GLN A 22 12.40 12.07 1.17
CA GLN A 22 11.48 11.79 0.07
C GLN A 22 10.05 11.88 0.60
N PRO A 23 9.12 12.56 -0.09
CA PRO A 23 7.73 12.71 0.34
C PRO A 23 7.08 11.37 0.71
N GLN A 24 7.37 10.31 -0.03
CA GLN A 24 6.87 8.97 0.20
C GLN A 24 7.32 8.37 1.53
N LEU A 25 8.58 8.61 1.95
CA LEU A 25 9.09 8.15 3.24
C LEU A 25 8.44 8.89 4.40
N VAL A 26 8.19 10.18 4.22
CA VAL A 26 7.47 10.99 5.20
C VAL A 26 6.05 10.46 5.37
N THR A 27 5.34 10.21 4.27
CA THR A 27 3.99 9.62 4.28
C THR A 27 3.99 8.25 4.98
N LEU A 28 4.99 7.40 4.71
CA LEU A 28 5.13 6.10 5.37
C LEU A 28 5.24 6.24 6.90
N ILE A 29 6.04 7.19 7.39
CA ILE A 29 6.17 7.47 8.83
C ILE A 29 4.83 7.96 9.39
N TYR A 30 4.17 8.92 8.73
CA TYR A 30 2.86 9.44 9.18
C TYR A 30 1.81 8.32 9.25
N VAL A 31 1.68 7.51 8.23
CA VAL A 31 0.73 6.40 8.18
C VAL A 31 1.01 5.41 9.32
N THR A 32 2.28 5.06 9.52
CA THR A 32 2.68 4.14 10.60
C THR A 32 2.32 4.71 11.97
N VAL A 33 2.64 5.98 12.22
CA VAL A 33 2.32 6.65 13.50
C VAL A 33 0.80 6.71 13.72
N ILE A 34 0.02 7.07 12.71
CA ILE A 34 -1.45 7.11 12.78
C ILE A 34 -2.00 5.72 13.12
N LEU A 35 -1.53 4.67 12.44
CA LEU A 35 -1.98 3.31 12.69
C LEU A 35 -1.65 2.84 14.10
N VAL A 36 -0.45 3.14 14.61
CA VAL A 36 -0.05 2.81 15.98
C VAL A 36 -0.93 3.54 16.99
N ILE A 37 -1.20 4.83 16.79
CA ILE A 37 -2.09 5.61 17.67
C ILE A 37 -3.51 5.02 17.65
N LEU A 38 -4.06 4.72 16.47
CA LEU A 38 -5.37 4.09 16.34
C LEU A 38 -5.43 2.73 17.04
N ALA A 39 -4.41 1.90 16.86
CA ALA A 39 -4.32 0.59 17.51
C ALA A 39 -4.30 0.73 19.04
N ILE A 40 -3.55 1.69 19.59
CA ILE A 40 -3.50 1.99 21.01
C ILE A 40 -4.87 2.46 21.52
N ILE A 41 -5.54 3.36 20.81
CA ILE A 41 -6.88 3.87 21.17
C ILE A 41 -7.88 2.72 21.20
N VAL A 42 -7.90 1.90 20.15
CA VAL A 42 -8.79 0.73 20.07
C VAL A 42 -8.49 -0.24 21.21
N TYR A 43 -7.23 -0.55 21.47
CA TYR A 43 -6.82 -1.44 22.56
C TYR A 43 -7.36 -0.98 23.92
N PHE A 44 -7.18 0.29 24.29
CA PHE A 44 -7.67 0.81 25.56
C PHE A 44 -9.20 0.86 25.64
N LYS A 45 -9.88 1.10 24.51
CA LYS A 45 -11.34 1.09 24.47
C LYS A 45 -11.92 -0.32 24.56
N VAL A 46 -11.35 -1.27 23.85
CA VAL A 46 -11.76 -2.69 23.91
C VAL A 46 -11.57 -3.24 25.32
N LYS A 47 -10.44 -2.92 25.99
CA LYS A 47 -10.16 -3.39 27.35
C LYS A 47 -11.20 -2.90 28.38
N LYS A 48 -11.93 -1.81 28.11
CA LYS A 48 -12.95 -1.25 29.00
C LYS A 48 -14.35 -1.83 28.78
N VAL A 49 -14.58 -2.52 27.68
CA VAL A 49 -15.89 -3.12 27.35
C VAL A 49 -16.03 -4.43 28.13
N LYS A 50 -17.16 -4.60 28.81
CA LYS A 50 -17.49 -5.86 29.48
C LYS A 50 -17.95 -6.90 28.46
N PRO A 51 -17.71 -8.21 28.70
CA PRO A 51 -18.11 -9.28 27.77
C PRO A 51 -19.59 -9.31 27.42
N ASP A 52 -20.46 -8.85 28.33
CA ASP A 52 -21.92 -8.88 28.19
C ASP A 52 -22.51 -7.60 27.57
N GLU A 53 -21.68 -6.60 27.28
CA GLU A 53 -22.17 -5.33 26.71
C GLU A 53 -21.99 -5.32 25.18
N THR A 54 -23.02 -4.86 24.47
CA THR A 54 -22.91 -4.64 23.03
C THR A 54 -21.89 -3.54 22.72
N PRO A 55 -20.89 -3.79 21.88
CA PRO A 55 -19.89 -2.80 21.54
C PRO A 55 -20.51 -1.57 20.87
N LYS A 56 -20.05 -0.37 21.27
CA LYS A 56 -20.56 0.91 20.74
C LYS A 56 -19.43 1.76 20.16
N GLY A 57 -19.76 2.60 19.17
CA GLY A 57 -18.82 3.58 18.61
C GLY A 57 -17.60 2.94 17.95
N ILE A 58 -16.40 3.37 18.35
CA ILE A 58 -15.14 2.93 17.73
C ILE A 58 -14.89 1.43 17.92
N VAL A 59 -15.33 0.85 19.02
CA VAL A 59 -15.17 -0.59 19.29
C VAL A 59 -16.02 -1.41 18.31
N PHE A 60 -17.27 -0.97 18.05
CA PHE A 60 -18.13 -1.58 17.06
C PHE A 60 -17.53 -1.53 15.64
N LEU A 61 -16.99 -0.36 15.24
CA LEU A 61 -16.33 -0.22 13.95
C LEU A 61 -15.09 -1.12 13.82
N ALA A 62 -14.29 -1.19 14.90
CA ALA A 62 -13.12 -2.06 14.92
C ALA A 62 -13.50 -3.55 14.81
N GLU A 63 -14.56 -3.97 15.53
CA GLU A 63 -15.08 -5.33 15.47
C GLU A 63 -15.61 -5.68 14.07
N GLN A 64 -16.36 -4.77 13.45
CA GLN A 64 -16.84 -4.94 12.07
C GLN A 64 -15.67 -5.10 11.09
N TYR A 65 -14.66 -4.23 11.20
CA TYR A 65 -13.51 -4.24 10.30
C TYR A 65 -12.68 -5.53 10.46
N VAL A 66 -12.38 -5.92 11.70
CA VAL A 66 -11.66 -7.18 11.98
C VAL A 66 -12.51 -8.39 11.57
N GLY A 67 -13.83 -8.34 11.79
CA GLY A 67 -14.75 -9.39 11.41
C GLY A 67 -14.82 -9.61 9.89
N LEU A 68 -14.89 -8.52 9.12
CA LEU A 68 -14.82 -8.58 7.65
C LEU A 68 -13.51 -9.21 7.18
N PHE A 69 -12.38 -8.74 7.71
CA PHE A 69 -11.08 -9.30 7.34
C PHE A 69 -10.98 -10.79 7.69
N ASN A 70 -11.38 -11.18 8.90
CA ASN A 70 -11.33 -12.57 9.33
C ASN A 70 -12.22 -13.48 8.49
N LYS A 71 -13.40 -13.00 8.08
CA LYS A 71 -14.30 -13.74 7.19
C LYS A 71 -13.65 -14.03 5.84
N GLU A 72 -13.08 -13.00 5.20
CA GLU A 72 -12.38 -13.15 3.92
C GLU A 72 -11.12 -14.03 4.07
N PHE A 73 -10.33 -13.79 5.12
CA PHE A 73 -9.14 -14.56 5.40
C PHE A 73 -9.45 -16.04 5.62
N ASN A 74 -10.45 -16.38 6.41
CA ASN A 74 -10.85 -17.76 6.66
C ASN A 74 -11.39 -18.45 5.41
N THR A 75 -12.08 -17.71 4.54
CA THR A 75 -12.55 -18.23 3.26
C THR A 75 -11.40 -18.59 2.33
N ILE A 76 -10.34 -17.77 2.31
CA ILE A 76 -9.16 -17.99 1.46
C ILE A 76 -8.21 -19.04 2.06
N SER A 77 -8.01 -19.00 3.39
CA SER A 77 -7.05 -19.87 4.09
C SER A 77 -7.60 -21.25 4.44
N GLU A 78 -8.92 -21.45 4.28
CA GLU A 78 -9.62 -22.67 4.71
C GLU A 78 -9.32 -23.05 6.19
N GLY A 79 -9.01 -22.06 7.04
CA GLY A 79 -8.66 -22.27 8.44
C GLY A 79 -7.30 -22.95 8.70
N LYS A 80 -6.45 -23.11 7.67
CA LYS A 80 -5.18 -23.85 7.79
C LYS A 80 -4.01 -23.01 8.30
N ILE A 81 -4.11 -21.68 8.25
CA ILE A 81 -2.94 -20.77 8.42
C ILE A 81 -3.26 -19.62 9.39
N ASP A 82 -3.89 -19.91 10.53
CA ASP A 82 -4.38 -18.86 11.47
C ASP A 82 -3.27 -17.91 11.96
N ARG A 83 -2.03 -18.40 12.12
CA ARG A 83 -0.90 -17.60 12.61
C ARG A 83 -0.45 -16.49 11.64
N VAL A 84 -0.81 -16.57 10.37
CA VAL A 84 -0.47 -15.59 9.35
C VAL A 84 -1.49 -14.45 9.32
N GLY A 85 -2.70 -14.68 9.84
CA GLY A 85 -3.80 -13.72 9.84
C GLY A 85 -3.43 -12.34 10.37
N PRO A 86 -2.82 -12.21 11.57
CA PRO A 86 -2.44 -10.90 12.11
C PRO A 86 -1.43 -10.13 11.26
N TYR A 87 -0.48 -10.83 10.62
CA TYR A 87 0.47 -10.20 9.71
C TYR A 87 -0.23 -9.66 8.46
N LEU A 88 -1.08 -10.46 7.82
CA LEU A 88 -1.83 -10.05 6.64
C LEU A 88 -2.84 -8.95 6.95
N PHE A 89 -3.48 -8.98 8.13
CA PHE A 89 -4.34 -7.91 8.61
C PHE A 89 -3.56 -6.58 8.72
N THR A 90 -2.38 -6.61 9.33
CA THR A 90 -1.54 -5.43 9.49
C THR A 90 -1.07 -4.90 8.13
N LEU A 91 -0.62 -5.77 7.23
CA LEU A 91 -0.20 -5.41 5.88
C LEU A 91 -1.34 -4.81 5.07
N PHE A 92 -2.51 -5.44 5.09
CA PHE A 92 -3.71 -4.95 4.40
C PHE A 92 -4.13 -3.57 4.93
N THR A 93 -4.19 -3.41 6.25
CA THR A 93 -4.56 -2.14 6.88
C THR A 93 -3.55 -1.04 6.55
N PHE A 94 -2.25 -1.37 6.58
CA PHE A 94 -1.19 -0.43 6.22
C PHE A 94 -1.31 0.03 4.75
N LEU A 95 -1.54 -0.89 3.83
CA LEU A 95 -1.72 -0.57 2.41
C LEU A 95 -3.00 0.24 2.19
N ALA A 96 -4.11 -0.14 2.82
CA ALA A 96 -5.38 0.56 2.69
C ALA A 96 -5.28 2.01 3.17
N VAL A 97 -4.71 2.23 4.36
CA VAL A 97 -4.56 3.58 4.92
C VAL A 97 -3.49 4.37 4.16
N GLY A 98 -2.38 3.71 3.78
CA GLY A 98 -1.30 4.34 3.02
C GLY A 98 -1.73 4.84 1.65
N ASN A 99 -2.60 4.12 0.96
CA ASN A 99 -3.13 4.52 -0.33
C ASN A 99 -4.23 5.60 -0.17
N THR A 100 -5.07 5.48 0.86
CA THR A 100 -6.06 6.52 1.18
C THR A 100 -5.42 7.88 1.49
N ALA A 101 -4.13 7.92 1.89
CA ALA A 101 -3.40 9.16 2.08
C ALA A 101 -3.30 10.01 0.80
N GLY A 102 -3.41 9.41 -0.39
CA GLY A 102 -3.50 10.12 -1.67
C GLY A 102 -4.69 11.08 -1.75
N ILE A 103 -5.83 10.72 -1.14
CA ILE A 103 -7.02 11.59 -1.06
C ILE A 103 -6.72 12.88 -0.27
N LEU A 104 -5.80 12.82 0.69
CA LEU A 104 -5.35 13.96 1.49
C LEU A 104 -4.23 14.76 0.82
N SER A 105 -3.98 14.56 -0.49
CA SER A 105 -2.89 15.18 -1.26
C SER A 105 -1.49 14.83 -0.72
N LEU A 106 -1.35 13.75 0.01
CA LEU A 106 -0.06 13.18 0.37
C LEU A 106 0.35 12.17 -0.71
N GLU A 107 1.62 12.15 -1.07
CA GLU A 107 2.10 11.13 -2.01
C GLU A 107 1.95 9.74 -1.36
N PRO A 108 1.22 8.79 -1.99
CA PRO A 108 1.08 7.44 -1.45
C PRO A 108 2.45 6.80 -1.24
N ALA A 109 2.65 6.15 -0.09
CA ALA A 109 3.94 5.55 0.26
C ALA A 109 4.41 4.51 -0.78
N VAL A 110 3.47 3.83 -1.42
CA VAL A 110 3.73 2.77 -2.41
C VAL A 110 4.00 3.30 -3.83
N THR A 111 3.96 4.61 -4.06
CA THR A 111 4.37 5.22 -5.34
C THR A 111 5.86 5.01 -5.61
N SER A 112 6.67 4.85 -4.57
CA SER A 112 8.07 4.45 -4.72
C SER A 112 8.19 2.95 -4.96
N TYR A 113 8.86 2.57 -6.06
CA TYR A 113 9.17 1.17 -6.35
C TYR A 113 9.96 0.50 -5.21
N SER A 114 10.83 1.23 -4.52
CA SER A 114 11.59 0.72 -3.39
C SER A 114 10.70 0.26 -2.24
N VAL A 115 9.63 0.99 -1.94
CA VAL A 115 8.66 0.62 -0.89
C VAL A 115 7.88 -0.63 -1.32
N SER A 116 7.37 -0.65 -2.55
CA SER A 116 6.64 -1.80 -3.10
C SER A 116 7.50 -3.06 -3.14
N LEU A 117 8.77 -2.92 -3.56
CA LEU A 117 9.74 -4.03 -3.57
C LEU A 117 10.04 -4.52 -2.15
N THR A 118 10.23 -3.61 -1.19
CA THR A 118 10.49 -3.97 0.21
C THR A 118 9.31 -4.72 0.82
N LEU A 119 8.08 -4.25 0.60
CA LEU A 119 6.87 -4.96 1.06
C LEU A 119 6.73 -6.34 0.40
N GLY A 120 6.99 -6.41 -0.91
CA GLY A 120 7.03 -7.68 -1.64
C GLY A 120 8.09 -8.63 -1.09
N LEU A 121 9.29 -8.13 -0.76
CA LEU A 121 10.39 -8.91 -0.22
C LEU A 121 10.09 -9.42 1.20
N ILE A 122 9.52 -8.58 2.06
CA ILE A 122 9.08 -8.98 3.41
C ILE A 122 8.01 -10.07 3.30
N THR A 123 7.04 -9.92 2.41
CA THR A 123 5.99 -10.91 2.18
C THR A 123 6.57 -12.21 1.63
N TRP A 124 7.52 -12.13 0.71
CA TRP A 124 8.22 -13.26 0.13
C TRP A 124 9.03 -14.04 1.18
N ILE A 125 9.81 -13.34 2.02
CA ILE A 125 10.50 -13.95 3.17
C ILE A 125 9.47 -14.58 4.11
N GLY A 126 8.35 -13.91 4.37
CA GLY A 126 7.24 -14.43 5.17
C GLY A 126 6.72 -15.78 4.67
N ILE A 127 6.57 -15.94 3.36
CA ILE A 127 6.15 -17.21 2.74
C ILE A 127 7.12 -18.35 3.13
N TYR A 128 8.43 -18.10 3.12
CA TYR A 128 9.43 -19.12 3.54
C TYR A 128 9.37 -19.40 5.03
N VAL A 129 9.34 -18.37 5.85
CA VAL A 129 9.28 -18.52 7.31
C VAL A 129 8.04 -19.34 7.70
N PHE A 130 6.87 -18.97 7.19
CA PHE A 130 5.64 -19.71 7.48
C PHE A 130 5.64 -21.10 6.82
N GLY A 131 6.14 -21.21 5.60
CA GLY A 131 6.30 -22.51 4.92
C GLY A 131 7.13 -23.50 5.75
N ILE A 132 8.25 -23.05 6.30
CA ILE A 132 9.12 -23.87 7.16
C ILE A 132 8.41 -24.21 8.48
N ILE A 133 7.69 -23.26 9.10
CA ILE A 133 6.97 -23.49 10.36
C ILE A 133 5.86 -24.55 10.18
N TYR A 134 5.10 -24.48 9.08
CA TYR A 134 3.96 -25.36 8.86
C TYR A 134 4.34 -26.71 8.21
N GLN A 135 5.24 -26.70 7.22
CA GLN A 135 5.61 -27.89 6.44
C GLN A 135 6.94 -28.53 6.85
N LYS A 136 7.73 -27.84 7.72
CA LYS A 136 9.05 -28.33 8.19
C LYS A 136 9.97 -28.72 7.02
N LEU A 137 10.65 -29.88 7.14
CA LEU A 137 11.56 -30.40 6.11
C LEU A 137 10.86 -30.78 4.78
N HIS A 138 9.55 -31.02 4.81
CA HIS A 138 8.80 -31.32 3.60
C HIS A 138 8.71 -30.12 2.65
N PHE A 139 8.80 -28.90 3.20
CA PHE A 139 8.88 -27.67 2.40
C PHE A 139 10.08 -27.67 1.45
N PHE A 140 11.25 -28.18 1.88
CA PHE A 140 12.44 -28.23 1.03
C PHE A 140 12.39 -29.30 -0.05
N LYS A 141 11.59 -30.36 0.12
CA LYS A 141 11.45 -31.40 -0.89
C LYS A 141 10.84 -30.88 -2.20
N ARG A 142 10.06 -29.82 -2.11
CA ARG A 142 9.50 -29.10 -3.26
C ARG A 142 10.59 -28.45 -4.14
N TYR A 143 11.74 -28.12 -3.55
CA TYR A 143 12.85 -27.42 -4.24
C TYR A 143 13.86 -28.34 -4.90
N SER A 144 13.58 -29.62 -4.94
CA SER A 144 14.39 -30.59 -5.68
C SER A 144 14.35 -30.38 -7.20
N ASN A 145 13.35 -29.62 -7.68
CA ASN A 145 13.19 -29.32 -9.10
C ASN A 145 13.69 -27.90 -9.40
N PRO A 146 14.67 -27.70 -10.33
CA PRO A 146 15.24 -26.40 -10.65
C PRO A 146 14.20 -25.39 -11.20
N ILE A 147 13.15 -25.88 -11.87
CA ILE A 147 12.06 -25.04 -12.38
C ILE A 147 11.27 -24.42 -11.22
N GLU A 148 11.03 -25.18 -10.16
CA GLU A 148 10.36 -24.69 -8.96
C GLU A 148 11.23 -23.68 -8.21
N LEU A 149 12.56 -23.84 -8.22
CA LEU A 149 13.49 -22.88 -7.62
C LEU A 149 13.39 -21.50 -8.29
N VAL A 150 13.34 -21.44 -9.61
CA VAL A 150 13.14 -20.17 -10.36
C VAL A 150 11.73 -19.63 -10.14
N GLY A 151 10.72 -20.48 -10.13
CA GLY A 151 9.32 -20.10 -9.92
C GLY A 151 9.06 -19.43 -8.56
N GLN A 152 9.94 -19.61 -7.57
CA GLN A 152 9.79 -19.01 -6.24
C GLN A 152 9.98 -17.48 -6.22
N PHE A 153 10.73 -16.94 -7.17
CA PHE A 153 10.87 -15.49 -7.29
C PHE A 153 9.66 -14.84 -7.95
N SER A 154 8.80 -15.65 -8.61
CA SER A 154 7.59 -15.17 -9.27
C SER A 154 6.65 -14.41 -8.33
N PRO A 155 6.34 -14.86 -7.08
CA PRO A 155 5.51 -14.10 -6.16
C PRO A 155 6.12 -12.75 -5.79
N LEU A 156 7.44 -12.67 -5.55
CA LEU A 156 8.12 -11.41 -5.25
C LEU A 156 7.95 -10.40 -6.39
N ILE A 157 8.28 -10.83 -7.59
CA ILE A 157 8.18 -10.01 -8.80
C ILE A 157 6.71 -9.61 -9.03
N SER A 158 5.79 -10.58 -9.00
CA SER A 158 4.37 -10.34 -9.26
C SER A 158 3.74 -9.36 -8.27
N ILE A 159 4.01 -9.50 -6.95
CA ILE A 159 3.48 -8.61 -5.92
C ILE A 159 4.05 -7.19 -6.09
N SER A 160 5.37 -7.08 -6.25
CA SER A 160 6.03 -5.78 -6.38
C SER A 160 5.57 -5.02 -7.61
N PHE A 161 5.52 -5.68 -8.78
CA PHE A 161 5.03 -5.04 -10.00
C PHE A 161 3.53 -4.76 -9.97
N ARG A 162 2.73 -5.58 -9.31
CA ARG A 162 1.28 -5.34 -9.19
C ARG A 162 1.01 -4.10 -8.36
N ILE A 163 1.64 -3.97 -7.19
CA ILE A 163 1.47 -2.82 -6.31
C ILE A 163 1.95 -1.55 -7.02
N PHE A 164 3.18 -1.56 -7.52
CA PHE A 164 3.78 -0.42 -8.21
C PHE A 164 3.03 -0.07 -9.50
N GLY A 165 2.66 -1.07 -10.30
CA GLY A 165 1.97 -0.86 -11.57
C GLY A 165 0.57 -0.29 -11.41
N ASN A 166 -0.19 -0.71 -10.39
CA ASN A 166 -1.51 -0.16 -10.11
C ASN A 166 -1.41 1.34 -9.77
N ILE A 167 -0.45 1.71 -8.92
CA ILE A 167 -0.30 3.10 -8.48
C ILE A 167 0.24 3.99 -9.59
N ILE A 168 1.26 3.54 -10.33
CA ILE A 168 1.77 4.31 -11.48
C ILE A 168 0.69 4.42 -12.57
N GLY A 169 -0.02 3.31 -12.85
CA GLY A 169 -1.13 3.33 -13.81
C GLY A 169 -2.22 4.32 -13.38
N GLY A 170 -2.61 4.30 -12.10
CA GLY A 170 -3.54 5.25 -11.51
C GLY A 170 -3.05 6.70 -11.63
N SER A 171 -1.81 6.97 -11.26
CA SER A 171 -1.20 8.30 -11.34
C SER A 171 -1.18 8.86 -12.77
N VAL A 172 -0.87 8.03 -13.77
CA VAL A 172 -0.91 8.43 -15.19
C VAL A 172 -2.33 8.77 -15.63
N ILE A 173 -3.31 7.96 -15.25
CA ILE A 173 -4.72 8.21 -15.57
C ILE A 173 -5.19 9.50 -14.90
N MET A 174 -4.83 9.72 -13.63
CA MET A 174 -5.13 10.96 -12.91
C MET A 174 -4.51 12.19 -13.59
N TYR A 175 -3.26 12.10 -14.02
CA TYR A 175 -2.61 13.18 -14.77
C TYR A 175 -3.38 13.51 -16.05
N ILE A 176 -3.80 12.51 -16.82
CA ILE A 176 -4.59 12.71 -18.04
C ILE A 176 -5.94 13.35 -17.72
N ILE A 177 -6.61 12.93 -16.65
CA ILE A 177 -7.88 13.49 -16.21
C ILE A 177 -7.71 14.98 -15.84
N TYR A 178 -6.69 15.31 -15.04
CA TYR A 178 -6.41 16.70 -14.67
C TYR A 178 -6.08 17.55 -15.89
N TRP A 179 -5.26 17.04 -16.79
CA TRP A 179 -4.93 17.74 -18.02
C TRP A 179 -6.16 17.97 -18.90
N SER A 180 -6.94 16.93 -19.17
CA SER A 180 -8.14 17.00 -20.00
C SER A 180 -9.19 17.95 -19.40
N THR A 181 -9.43 17.86 -18.08
CA THR A 181 -10.41 18.72 -17.41
C THR A 181 -9.97 20.17 -17.40
N THR A 182 -8.67 20.45 -17.31
CA THR A 182 -8.12 21.80 -17.39
C THR A 182 -8.30 22.39 -18.78
N GLU A 183 -8.02 21.62 -19.84
CA GLU A 183 -8.22 22.06 -21.22
C GLU A 183 -9.70 22.35 -21.52
N VAL A 184 -10.60 21.45 -21.16
CA VAL A 184 -12.05 21.65 -21.33
C VAL A 184 -12.55 22.86 -20.55
N TRP A 185 -12.05 23.06 -19.32
CA TRP A 185 -12.44 24.18 -18.46
C TRP A 185 -11.88 25.51 -18.94
N SER A 186 -10.73 25.53 -19.59
CA SER A 186 -10.11 26.75 -20.13
C SER A 186 -10.93 27.42 -21.24
N ILE A 187 -11.87 26.69 -21.86
CA ILE A 187 -12.79 27.21 -22.88
C ILE A 187 -13.81 28.20 -22.27
N ILE A 188 -14.02 28.16 -20.93
CA ILE A 188 -14.96 29.05 -20.24
C ILE A 188 -14.23 30.30 -19.71
N PRO A 189 -14.39 31.47 -20.32
CA PRO A 189 -13.51 32.64 -20.06
C PRO A 189 -13.68 33.27 -18.67
N ILE A 190 -14.77 33.01 -17.96
CA ILE A 190 -15.09 33.68 -16.68
C ILE A 190 -14.50 32.93 -15.47
N VAL A 191 -14.29 31.62 -15.54
CA VAL A 191 -13.93 30.75 -14.41
C VAL A 191 -12.64 29.97 -14.66
N GLY A 192 -11.94 30.22 -15.77
CA GLY A 192 -10.80 29.44 -16.28
C GLY A 192 -9.56 29.41 -15.38
N LYS A 193 -9.54 30.14 -14.24
CA LYS A 193 -8.42 30.10 -13.28
C LYS A 193 -8.51 28.96 -12.27
N VAL A 194 -9.67 28.32 -12.10
CA VAL A 194 -9.88 27.25 -11.13
C VAL A 194 -10.55 26.07 -11.82
N ASN A 195 -9.90 24.92 -11.87
CA ASN A 195 -10.44 23.71 -12.47
C ASN A 195 -11.48 23.05 -11.55
N LEU A 196 -12.70 23.61 -11.51
CA LEU A 196 -13.80 23.07 -10.69
C LEU A 196 -14.22 21.67 -11.12
N LEU A 197 -14.17 21.37 -12.42
CA LEU A 197 -14.53 20.05 -12.95
C LEU A 197 -13.54 19.00 -12.47
N GLY A 198 -12.25 19.28 -12.51
CA GLY A 198 -11.21 18.43 -11.95
C GLY A 198 -11.38 18.24 -10.44
N MET A 199 -11.72 19.31 -9.71
CA MET A 199 -11.93 19.26 -8.26
C MET A 199 -13.10 18.35 -7.85
N ILE A 200 -14.15 18.24 -8.67
CA ILE A 200 -15.31 17.37 -8.40
C ILE A 200 -15.00 15.92 -8.80
N ILE A 201 -14.36 15.72 -9.93
CA ILE A 201 -14.13 14.39 -10.52
C ILE A 201 -12.94 13.67 -9.85
N ALA A 202 -11.88 14.40 -9.54
CA ALA A 202 -10.64 13.84 -9.02
C ALA A 202 -10.80 12.96 -7.76
N PRO A 203 -11.57 13.34 -6.72
CA PRO A 203 -11.73 12.50 -5.52
C PRO A 203 -12.29 11.11 -5.80
N TRP A 204 -13.22 10.99 -6.76
CA TRP A 204 -13.80 9.70 -7.14
C TRP A 204 -12.78 8.79 -7.81
N PHE A 205 -11.94 9.36 -8.67
CA PHE A 205 -10.88 8.61 -9.33
C PHE A 205 -9.74 8.27 -8.38
N HIS A 206 -9.36 9.19 -7.46
CA HIS A 206 -8.40 8.88 -6.40
C HIS A 206 -8.88 7.72 -5.52
N MET A 207 -10.17 7.69 -5.15
CA MET A 207 -10.72 6.60 -4.36
C MET A 207 -10.70 5.25 -5.09
N TYR A 208 -10.68 5.27 -6.44
CA TYR A 208 -10.65 4.05 -7.24
C TYR A 208 -9.24 3.57 -7.58
N PHE A 209 -8.31 4.50 -7.83
CA PHE A 209 -6.97 4.16 -8.34
C PHE A 209 -5.88 4.13 -7.26
N ASP A 210 -6.02 4.92 -6.19
CA ASP A 210 -5.10 4.93 -5.06
C ASP A 210 -5.58 3.95 -3.98
#